data_329007892bc4f8c950de88cce2099a6c
#
_entry.id   329007892bc4f8c950de88cce2099a6c
#
_cell.length_a   1.000
_cell.length_b   1.000
_cell.length_c   1.000
_cell.angle_alpha   90.00
_cell.angle_beta   90.00
_cell.angle_gamma   90.00
#
_symmetry.space_group_name_H-M   'P 1'
#
loop_
_entity.id
_entity.type
_entity.pdbx_description
1 polymer ?
#
loop_
_entity_poly.entity_id
_entity_poly.type
_entity_poly.pdbx_seq_one_letter_code
_entity_poly.pdbx_strand_id
1 'polypeptide(L)'
;MTTSDSEDNSGSSGGPAIKVGSRGSALALIQDHVVINRLKANSPALNFEVDTVRTRGDVDQTSRLAGMGLGIFVKELEQELLDGKLDIAVHSLKDMPTQLTDGLVLGAVLAREDPRDVWVNRHNCPLDGLPPGDKIGTSSPRRA
;
A
#
# COMPACT_ATOMS: atom_id res chain seq x y z
N MET A 1 -51.09 0.25 28.57
CA MET A 1 -50.44 1.36 27.85
C MET A 1 -49.05 0.86 27.47
N THR A 2 -48.98 0.33 26.29
CA THR A 2 -47.76 -0.31 25.73
C THR A 2 -47.19 0.69 24.72
N THR A 3 -46.01 1.20 25.00
CA THR A 3 -45.23 2.01 24.05
C THR A 3 -44.28 1.07 23.34
N SER A 4 -44.53 0.91 22.06
CA SER A 4 -43.68 0.19 21.12
C SER A 4 -42.47 1.05 20.73
N ASP A 5 -41.28 0.67 21.15
CA ASP A 5 -40.03 1.23 20.64
C ASP A 5 -39.82 0.70 19.23
N SER A 6 -39.89 1.61 18.27
CA SER A 6 -39.54 1.36 16.89
C SER A 6 -38.03 1.44 16.77
N GLU A 7 -37.34 0.32 16.64
CA GLU A 7 -35.94 0.26 16.24
C GLU A 7 -35.80 0.77 14.80
N ASP A 8 -35.21 1.94 14.68
CA ASP A 8 -34.86 2.56 13.42
C ASP A 8 -33.65 1.81 12.82
N ASN A 9 -33.94 0.79 12.04
CA ASN A 9 -32.97 0.05 11.26
C ASN A 9 -32.58 0.90 10.03
N SER A 10 -31.64 1.84 10.21
CA SER A 10 -31.04 2.57 9.11
C SER A 10 -30.18 1.60 8.28
N GLY A 11 -30.85 0.92 7.36
CA GLY A 11 -30.25 0.02 6.40
C GLY A 11 -29.18 0.73 5.59
N SER A 12 -27.93 0.31 5.77
CA SER A 12 -26.81 0.63 4.90
C SER A 12 -27.15 0.17 3.48
N SER A 13 -27.59 1.06 2.63
CA SER A 13 -27.86 0.83 1.19
C SER A 13 -26.56 0.91 0.37
N GLY A 14 -25.50 0.22 0.80
CA GLY A 14 -24.27 0.07 0.05
C GLY A 14 -24.24 -1.29 -0.65
N GLY A 15 -23.95 -1.33 -1.96
CA GLY A 15 -23.60 -2.56 -2.65
C GLY A 15 -22.40 -3.26 -2.00
N PRO A 16 -22.02 -4.45 -2.49
CA PRO A 16 -20.86 -5.19 -1.95
C PRO A 16 -19.63 -4.28 -1.97
N ALA A 17 -18.82 -4.37 -0.90
CA ALA A 17 -17.58 -3.59 -0.81
C ALA A 17 -16.53 -4.16 -1.79
N ILE A 18 -15.78 -3.28 -2.43
CA ILE A 18 -14.61 -3.62 -3.24
C ILE A 18 -13.46 -3.94 -2.28
N LYS A 19 -12.93 -5.14 -2.36
CA LYS A 19 -11.84 -5.62 -1.51
C LYS A 19 -10.50 -5.21 -2.07
N VAL A 20 -9.76 -4.44 -1.28
CA VAL A 20 -8.45 -3.90 -1.62
C VAL A 20 -7.37 -4.66 -0.85
N GLY A 21 -6.55 -5.42 -1.55
CA GLY A 21 -5.43 -6.14 -0.96
C GLY A 21 -4.24 -5.23 -0.66
N SER A 22 -3.73 -5.31 0.57
CA SER A 22 -2.60 -4.54 1.07
C SER A 22 -1.57 -5.42 1.76
N ARG A 23 -0.30 -5.00 1.75
CA ARG A 23 0.77 -5.63 2.54
C ARG A 23 0.70 -5.35 4.05
N GLY A 24 -0.13 -4.41 4.50
CA GLY A 24 -0.26 -4.06 5.91
C GLY A 24 0.89 -3.23 6.49
N SER A 25 1.94 -2.86 5.73
CA SER A 25 2.93 -1.90 6.20
C SER A 25 2.34 -0.49 6.25
N ALA A 26 2.86 0.39 7.12
CA ALA A 26 2.37 1.76 7.25
C ALA A 26 2.35 2.50 5.90
N LEU A 27 3.39 2.33 5.07
CA LEU A 27 3.44 2.93 3.74
C LEU A 27 2.39 2.32 2.80
N ALA A 28 2.21 1.00 2.80
CA ALA A 28 1.22 0.34 1.96
C ALA A 28 -0.18 0.85 2.28
N LEU A 29 -0.56 0.88 3.56
CA LEU A 29 -1.86 1.39 3.99
C LEU A 29 -2.10 2.86 3.60
N ILE A 30 -1.07 3.71 3.65
CA ILE A 30 -1.16 5.10 3.16
C ILE A 30 -1.43 5.10 1.65
N GLN A 31 -0.74 4.27 0.89
CA GLN A 31 -0.92 4.16 -0.57
C GLN A 31 -2.32 3.65 -0.93
N ASP A 32 -2.84 2.66 -0.20
CA ASP A 32 -4.22 2.17 -0.34
C ASP A 32 -5.23 3.30 -0.14
N HIS A 33 -5.08 4.07 0.92
CA HIS A 33 -5.96 5.20 1.19
C HIS A 33 -5.93 6.27 0.09
N VAL A 34 -4.75 6.55 -0.49
CA VAL A 34 -4.62 7.48 -1.62
C VAL A 34 -5.42 6.97 -2.82
N VAL A 35 -5.29 5.68 -3.16
CA VAL A 35 -6.03 5.06 -4.27
C VAL A 35 -7.54 5.09 -4.00
N ILE A 36 -7.96 4.62 -2.82
CA ILE A 36 -9.37 4.58 -2.41
C ILE A 36 -10.00 5.97 -2.47
N ASN A 37 -9.31 6.99 -1.96
CA ASN A 37 -9.82 8.36 -1.99
C ASN A 37 -9.99 8.87 -3.42
N ARG A 38 -9.09 8.52 -4.34
CA ARG A 38 -9.21 8.85 -5.77
C ARG A 38 -10.40 8.14 -6.42
N LEU A 39 -10.60 6.87 -6.11
CA LEU A 39 -11.74 6.11 -6.62
C LEU A 39 -13.06 6.66 -6.07
N LYS A 40 -13.17 6.95 -4.78
CA LYS A 40 -14.34 7.56 -4.15
C LYS A 40 -14.68 8.95 -4.70
N ALA A 41 -13.66 9.75 -5.03
CA ALA A 41 -13.88 11.06 -5.63
C ALA A 41 -14.59 10.98 -7.00
N ASN A 42 -14.35 9.92 -7.76
CA ASN A 42 -15.00 9.68 -9.06
C ASN A 42 -16.28 8.85 -8.94
N SER A 43 -16.41 8.04 -7.90
CA SER A 43 -17.54 7.11 -7.69
C SER A 43 -17.89 7.04 -6.21
N PRO A 44 -18.57 8.07 -5.66
CA PRO A 44 -18.86 8.18 -4.22
C PRO A 44 -19.73 7.05 -3.64
N ALA A 45 -20.49 6.35 -4.49
CA ALA A 45 -21.34 5.24 -4.08
C ALA A 45 -20.60 3.93 -3.82
N LEU A 46 -19.31 3.84 -4.19
CA LEU A 46 -18.51 2.64 -3.99
C LEU A 46 -18.02 2.54 -2.55
N ASN A 47 -18.16 1.34 -1.99
CA ASN A 47 -17.59 0.98 -0.70
C ASN A 47 -16.29 0.20 -0.90
N PHE A 48 -15.32 0.39 -0.01
CA PHE A 48 -14.02 -0.28 -0.05
C PHE A 48 -13.69 -0.86 1.31
N GLU A 49 -13.15 -2.06 1.29
CA GLU A 49 -12.62 -2.77 2.46
C GLU A 49 -11.15 -3.10 2.19
N VAL A 50 -10.26 -2.81 3.14
CA VAL A 50 -8.82 -3.10 3.00
C VAL A 50 -8.51 -4.39 3.74
N ASP A 51 -8.10 -5.40 2.97
CA ASP A 51 -7.65 -6.69 3.48
C ASP A 51 -6.13 -6.76 3.50
N THR A 52 -5.55 -6.98 4.69
CA THR A 52 -4.09 -7.09 4.82
C THR A 52 -3.63 -8.53 4.64
N VAL A 53 -2.80 -8.75 3.64
CA VAL A 53 -2.19 -10.04 3.35
C VAL A 53 -0.74 -10.03 3.86
N ARG A 54 -0.41 -10.98 4.73
CA ARG A 54 0.97 -11.15 5.20
C ARG A 54 1.79 -11.84 4.13
N THR A 55 2.78 -11.14 3.61
CA THR A 55 3.70 -11.72 2.63
C THR A 55 4.90 -12.38 3.33
N ARG A 56 5.55 -13.36 2.67
CA ARG A 56 6.78 -13.99 3.19
C ARG A 56 7.88 -12.98 3.41
N GLY A 57 7.95 -11.93 2.60
CA GLY A 57 8.91 -10.85 2.76
C GLY A 57 8.68 -9.99 4.01
N ASP A 58 7.44 -9.93 4.53
CA ASP A 58 7.13 -9.20 5.76
C ASP A 58 7.51 -10.01 7.02
N VAL A 59 7.56 -11.34 6.91
CA VAL A 59 7.92 -12.24 8.02
C VAL A 59 9.43 -12.37 8.18
N ASP A 60 10.19 -12.36 7.09
CA ASP A 60 11.64 -12.55 7.10
C ASP A 60 12.39 -11.25 6.78
N GLN A 61 12.36 -10.32 7.73
CA GLN A 61 13.12 -9.06 7.63
C GLN A 61 14.62 -9.21 7.88
N THR A 62 15.08 -10.40 8.32
CA THR A 62 16.47 -10.63 8.73
C THR A 62 17.32 -11.31 7.66
N SER A 63 16.73 -12.07 6.75
CA SER A 63 17.48 -12.59 5.62
C SER A 63 17.74 -11.47 4.62
N ARG A 64 19.01 -11.26 4.35
CA ARG A 64 19.48 -10.24 3.40
C ARG A 64 18.71 -10.38 2.09
N LEU A 65 17.96 -9.34 1.72
CA LEU A 65 17.22 -9.21 0.45
C LEU A 65 18.09 -9.41 -0.83
N ALA A 66 19.38 -9.62 -0.67
CA ALA A 66 20.40 -9.78 -1.72
C ALA A 66 20.37 -11.13 -2.46
N GLY A 67 19.25 -11.79 -2.56
CA GLY A 67 19.09 -13.05 -3.30
C GLY A 67 17.65 -13.42 -3.56
N MET A 68 16.73 -12.70 -2.98
CA MET A 68 15.30 -12.90 -3.15
C MET A 68 14.83 -12.01 -4.32
N GLY A 69 14.37 -12.63 -5.40
CA GLY A 69 13.95 -11.95 -6.63
C GLY A 69 12.85 -10.89 -6.42
N LEU A 70 12.79 -9.93 -7.33
CA LEU A 70 11.66 -9.02 -7.50
C LEU A 70 10.35 -9.82 -7.47
N GLY A 71 9.38 -9.41 -6.67
CA GLY A 71 8.06 -10.03 -6.63
C GLY A 71 7.73 -10.90 -5.42
N ILE A 72 8.63 -11.06 -4.43
CA ILE A 72 8.32 -11.78 -3.18
C ILE A 72 7.14 -11.15 -2.42
N PHE A 73 6.99 -9.85 -2.54
CA PHE A 73 5.94 -9.09 -1.89
C PHE A 73 4.63 -9.00 -2.70
N VAL A 74 4.61 -9.60 -3.89
CA VAL A 74 3.52 -9.44 -4.86
C VAL A 74 2.74 -10.73 -4.99
N LYS A 75 3.41 -11.89 -4.91
CA LYS A 75 2.84 -13.20 -5.24
C LYS A 75 1.61 -13.59 -4.41
N GLU A 76 1.63 -13.33 -3.11
CA GLU A 76 0.52 -13.66 -2.24
C GLU A 76 -0.72 -12.84 -2.59
N LEU A 77 -0.54 -11.54 -2.87
CA LEU A 77 -1.64 -10.66 -3.31
C LEU A 77 -2.16 -11.04 -4.70
N GLU A 78 -1.26 -11.40 -5.63
CA GLU A 78 -1.64 -11.89 -6.96
C GLU A 78 -2.48 -13.17 -6.86
N GLN A 79 -2.10 -14.10 -5.95
CA GLN A 79 -2.86 -15.32 -5.76
C GLN A 79 -4.26 -15.04 -5.18
N GLU A 80 -4.38 -14.12 -4.21
CA GLU A 80 -5.68 -13.73 -3.65
C GLU A 80 -6.59 -13.05 -4.68
N LEU A 81 -6.00 -12.28 -5.62
CA LEU A 81 -6.72 -11.72 -6.77
C LEU A 81 -7.22 -12.82 -7.72
N LEU A 82 -6.35 -13.78 -8.07
CA LEU A 82 -6.72 -14.89 -8.96
C LEU A 82 -7.76 -15.81 -8.34
N ASP A 83 -7.72 -15.98 -7.02
CA ASP A 83 -8.72 -16.75 -6.26
C ASP A 83 -10.06 -16.00 -6.11
N GLY A 84 -10.14 -14.74 -6.55
CA GLY A 84 -11.35 -13.91 -6.41
C GLY A 84 -11.64 -13.48 -4.98
N LYS A 85 -10.66 -13.53 -4.08
CA LYS A 85 -10.80 -13.07 -2.70
C LYS A 85 -10.59 -11.57 -2.56
N LEU A 86 -9.81 -10.99 -3.48
CA LEU A 86 -9.57 -9.56 -3.63
C LEU A 86 -10.03 -9.09 -5.01
N ASP A 87 -10.48 -7.85 -5.11
CA ASP A 87 -10.87 -7.22 -6.37
C ASP A 87 -9.73 -6.40 -6.98
N ILE A 88 -8.95 -5.72 -6.12
CA ILE A 88 -7.79 -4.93 -6.51
C ILE A 88 -6.66 -5.09 -5.50
N ALA A 89 -5.42 -4.89 -5.93
CA ALA A 89 -4.25 -4.77 -5.06
C ALA A 89 -3.49 -3.49 -5.40
N VAL A 90 -2.94 -2.85 -4.38
CA VAL A 90 -2.18 -1.61 -4.52
C VAL A 90 -0.70 -1.89 -4.25
N HIS A 91 0.15 -1.46 -5.17
CA HIS A 91 1.60 -1.65 -5.08
C HIS A 91 2.37 -0.39 -5.43
N SER A 92 3.52 -0.20 -4.81
CA SER A 92 4.53 0.70 -5.36
C SER A 92 5.05 0.09 -6.67
N LEU A 93 5.00 0.84 -7.78
CA LEU A 93 5.37 0.31 -9.10
C LEU A 93 6.80 -0.25 -9.16
N LYS A 94 7.72 0.27 -8.33
CA LYS A 94 9.10 -0.23 -8.23
C LYS A 94 9.20 -1.68 -7.75
N ASP A 95 8.17 -2.19 -7.07
CA ASP A 95 8.13 -3.53 -6.47
C ASP A 95 7.42 -4.53 -7.41
N MET A 96 6.79 -4.03 -8.49
CA MET A 96 6.12 -4.86 -9.48
C MET A 96 7.12 -5.54 -10.42
N PRO A 97 6.86 -6.81 -10.80
CA PRO A 97 7.62 -7.47 -11.84
C PRO A 97 7.36 -6.82 -13.21
N THR A 98 8.29 -6.94 -14.12
CA THR A 98 8.14 -6.44 -15.51
C THR A 98 7.14 -7.26 -16.32
N GLN A 99 6.94 -8.52 -15.94
CA GLN A 99 5.93 -9.41 -16.47
C GLN A 99 4.88 -9.66 -15.40
N LEU A 100 3.63 -9.34 -15.70
CA LEU A 100 2.50 -9.62 -14.80
C LEU A 100 2.13 -11.11 -14.89
N THR A 101 1.55 -11.63 -13.83
CA THR A 101 0.99 -12.98 -13.82
C THR A 101 -0.21 -13.06 -14.76
N ASP A 102 -0.33 -14.15 -15.50
CA ASP A 102 -1.44 -14.38 -16.43
C ASP A 102 -2.78 -14.29 -15.69
N GLY A 103 -3.73 -13.59 -16.26
CA GLY A 103 -5.03 -13.32 -15.67
C GLY A 103 -5.12 -12.02 -14.87
N LEU A 104 -3.99 -11.35 -14.64
CA LEU A 104 -3.93 -10.04 -13.96
C LEU A 104 -3.53 -8.92 -14.93
N VAL A 105 -3.99 -7.72 -14.65
CA VAL A 105 -3.68 -6.52 -15.43
C VAL A 105 -3.29 -5.36 -14.53
N LEU A 106 -2.44 -4.48 -15.05
CA LEU A 106 -2.19 -3.18 -14.42
C LEU A 106 -3.36 -2.24 -14.78
N GLY A 107 -4.31 -2.10 -13.86
CA GLY A 107 -5.54 -1.34 -14.10
C GLY A 107 -5.34 0.17 -14.17
N ALA A 108 -4.44 0.73 -13.35
CA ALA A 108 -4.15 2.16 -13.31
C ALA A 108 -2.80 2.46 -12.66
N VAL A 109 -2.27 3.64 -12.98
CA VAL A 109 -1.11 4.24 -12.32
C VAL A 109 -1.50 5.67 -11.93
N LEU A 110 -1.27 6.03 -10.67
CA LEU A 110 -1.51 7.39 -10.18
C LEU A 110 -0.47 8.38 -10.73
N ALA A 111 -0.78 9.66 -10.62
CA ALA A 111 0.21 10.72 -10.86
C ALA A 111 1.44 10.48 -9.98
N ARG A 112 2.62 10.63 -10.57
CA ARG A 112 3.89 10.43 -9.87
C ARG A 112 4.06 11.48 -8.78
N GLU A 113 4.41 11.03 -7.59
CA GLU A 113 4.86 11.89 -6.50
C GLU A 113 6.25 12.47 -6.79
N ASP A 114 6.65 13.44 -5.98
CA ASP A 114 7.96 14.07 -6.08
C ASP A 114 9.10 13.03 -5.93
N PRO A 115 9.92 12.79 -6.96
CA PRO A 115 10.95 11.74 -6.93
C PRO A 115 12.24 12.19 -6.26
N ARG A 116 12.32 13.40 -5.73
CA ARG A 116 13.53 13.94 -5.10
C ARG A 116 13.87 13.17 -3.83
N ASP A 117 15.15 13.10 -3.55
CA ASP A 117 15.63 12.56 -2.29
C ASP A 117 15.24 13.46 -1.12
N VAL A 118 14.93 12.85 0.01
CA VAL A 118 14.58 13.55 1.24
C VAL A 118 15.73 13.42 2.23
N TRP A 119 16.15 14.54 2.76
CA TRP A 119 17.08 14.63 3.86
C TRP A 119 16.34 14.66 5.20
N VAL A 120 16.56 13.62 6.03
CA VAL A 120 15.96 13.52 7.35
C VAL A 120 17.06 13.54 8.40
N ASN A 121 17.00 14.48 9.33
CA ASN A 121 17.99 14.60 10.41
C ASN A 121 17.35 15.15 11.69
N ARG A 122 17.98 14.84 12.83
CA ARG A 122 17.51 15.28 14.16
C ARG A 122 17.70 16.79 14.43
N HIS A 123 18.56 17.43 13.68
CA HIS A 123 18.91 18.87 13.88
C HIS A 123 17.96 19.80 13.13
N ASN A 124 17.08 19.24 12.27
CA ASN A 124 16.18 20.02 11.41
C ASN A 124 16.91 21.11 10.62
N CYS A 125 18.08 20.77 10.09
CA CYS A 125 18.93 21.67 9.31
C CYS A 125 19.21 21.10 7.92
N PRO A 126 19.60 21.94 6.94
CA PRO A 126 20.11 21.49 5.65
C PRO A 126 21.43 20.70 5.81
N LEU A 127 21.86 20.02 4.75
CA LEU A 127 23.01 19.12 4.79
C LEU A 127 24.33 19.85 5.17
N ASP A 128 24.51 21.05 4.67
CA ASP A 128 25.66 21.93 4.96
C ASP A 128 25.64 22.53 6.38
N GLY A 129 24.51 22.43 7.07
CA GLY A 129 24.33 22.85 8.47
C GLY A 129 24.59 21.75 9.49
N LEU A 130 25.03 20.55 9.08
CA LEU A 130 25.33 19.47 10.01
C LEU A 130 26.58 19.78 10.87
N PRO A 131 26.52 19.42 12.17
CA PRO A 131 27.71 19.49 13.03
C PRO A 131 28.85 18.63 12.48
N PRO A 132 30.10 19.09 12.62
CA PRO A 132 31.27 18.30 12.24
C PRO A 132 31.29 16.94 12.99
N GLY A 133 31.53 15.87 12.24
CA GLY A 133 31.59 14.51 12.79
C GLY A 133 30.26 13.76 12.83
N ASP A 134 29.16 14.38 12.46
CA ASP A 134 27.87 13.66 12.30
C ASP A 134 27.97 12.63 11.17
N LYS A 135 27.27 11.50 11.37
CA LYS A 135 27.25 10.38 10.42
C LYS A 135 25.97 10.44 9.58
N ILE A 136 26.15 10.30 8.27
CA ILE A 136 25.05 10.19 7.30
C ILE A 136 24.82 8.71 6.99
N GLY A 137 23.60 8.24 7.22
CA GLY A 137 23.17 6.89 6.87
C GLY A 137 22.48 6.86 5.51
N THR A 138 22.82 5.85 4.71
CA THR A 138 22.11 5.57 3.46
C THR A 138 22.04 4.06 3.21
N SER A 139 20.91 3.57 2.67
CA SER A 139 20.79 2.21 2.16
C SER A 139 21.22 2.09 0.69
N SER A 140 21.57 3.18 0.03
CA SER A 140 21.93 3.20 -1.37
C SER A 140 23.43 2.96 -1.56
N PRO A 141 23.86 1.87 -2.21
CA PRO A 141 25.28 1.62 -2.51
C PRO A 141 25.95 2.70 -3.38
N ARG A 142 25.11 3.48 -4.10
CA ARG A 142 25.59 4.55 -4.98
C ARG A 142 25.86 5.86 -4.25
N ARG A 143 25.33 6.00 -3.02
CA ARG A 143 25.46 7.21 -2.18
C ARG A 143 26.44 7.01 -1.03
N ALA A 144 26.83 5.75 -0.77
CA ALA A 144 27.80 5.38 0.28
C ALA A 144 29.24 5.71 -0.12
#